data_7ea26d783911f8194e4abda1d8d64516
#
_entry.id   7ea26d783911f8194e4abda1d8d64516
#
_cell.length_a   1.000
_cell.length_b   1.000
_cell.length_c   1.000
_cell.angle_alpha   90.00
_cell.angle_beta   90.00
_cell.angle_gamma   90.00
#
_symmetry.space_group_name_H-M   'P 1'
#
loop_
_entity.id
_entity.type
_entity.pdbx_description
1 polymer ?
#
loop_
_entity_poly.entity_id
_entity_poly.type
_entity_poly.pdbx_seq_one_letter_code
_entity_poly.pdbx_strand_id
1 'polypeptide(L)'
;MTFAPQGTQATNMPGMPGMAKAYEAWVNSKGGINGHKLRVLTCNEKNTANGAADCARKAISEKAVAVVGSYSQHGRAFMAPLEAEGIPFIGGYGVSSEEFQSPFSYPVNGGQPVLLAGAGHQLGRACSQVAVVRPDTLAGDSMPLLLNAGLKANKMPDANDIRAAEDSADYTPQAREALAGSSGGKDKGCVTAVLGERTETFFDAFRRVDDKHKNPQISSVLGSVSQAVVDRTGGKESPFEGAYLTSWYPVSTDPLWEQMRNVISDHAFGNDAVDADDSGTQTTWIAYTVLSETVKRFKSGEDITSRKVARALNQSDPVKTGGLTPDLSWRYKDMRAVAGFPRMVNGRVNFQIVQAGRLVAQQGEQSMDMTQTLEQAPRAA
;
A
#
# COMPACT_ATOMS: atom_id res chain seq x y z
N MET A 1 10.84 5.63 14.82
CA MET A 1 9.77 6.65 14.71
C MET A 1 8.77 6.22 13.66
N THR A 2 7.48 6.51 13.84
CA THR A 2 6.43 6.35 12.81
C THR A 2 5.77 7.70 12.57
N PHE A 3 5.59 8.08 11.32
CA PHE A 3 4.83 9.27 10.96
C PHE A 3 3.78 8.98 9.88
N ALA A 4 2.68 9.68 9.97
CA ALA A 4 1.58 9.61 9.00
C ALA A 4 0.68 10.84 9.12
N PRO A 5 -0.08 11.21 8.07
CA PRO A 5 -1.03 12.30 8.15
C PRO A 5 -2.23 11.94 9.03
N GLN A 6 -2.69 12.92 9.80
CA GLN A 6 -3.86 12.79 10.66
C GLN A 6 -4.62 14.12 10.71
N GLY A 7 -5.96 14.03 10.67
CA GLY A 7 -6.84 15.20 10.78
C GLY A 7 -6.75 16.16 9.61
N THR A 8 -6.43 15.67 8.40
CA THR A 8 -6.34 16.48 7.18
C THR A 8 -7.59 16.31 6.31
N GLN A 9 -7.75 17.19 5.32
CA GLN A 9 -8.82 17.08 4.31
C GLN A 9 -8.50 16.08 3.19
N ALA A 10 -7.24 15.59 3.15
CA ALA A 10 -6.76 14.60 2.20
C ALA A 10 -6.63 13.23 2.89
N THR A 11 -5.79 12.35 2.36
CA THR A 11 -5.52 11.03 2.94
C THR A 11 -5.04 11.12 4.39
N ASN A 12 -5.62 10.33 5.27
CA ASN A 12 -5.24 10.18 6.67
C ASN A 12 -4.91 8.71 6.95
N MET A 13 -3.86 8.47 7.73
CA MET A 13 -3.40 7.13 8.09
C MET A 13 -3.15 7.00 9.61
N PRO A 14 -4.15 7.28 10.46
CA PRO A 14 -3.99 7.25 11.92
C PRO A 14 -3.72 5.84 12.47
N GLY A 15 -4.08 4.80 11.73
CA GLY A 15 -3.80 3.41 12.09
C GLY A 15 -2.30 3.10 12.19
N MET A 16 -1.46 3.76 11.37
CA MET A 16 -0.02 3.50 11.38
C MET A 16 0.65 3.89 12.70
N PRO A 17 0.57 5.13 13.19
CA PRO A 17 1.11 5.47 14.51
C PRO A 17 0.41 4.74 15.67
N GLY A 18 -0.89 4.44 15.53
CA GLY A 18 -1.63 3.63 16.49
C GLY A 18 -1.07 2.21 16.62
N MET A 19 -0.89 1.51 15.49
CA MET A 19 -0.30 0.16 15.44
C MET A 19 1.14 0.15 15.96
N ALA A 20 1.93 1.18 15.63
CA ALA A 20 3.29 1.32 16.13
C ALA A 20 3.33 1.38 17.68
N LYS A 21 2.37 2.08 18.30
CA LYS A 21 2.22 2.14 19.76
C LYS A 21 1.73 0.82 20.35
N ALA A 22 0.81 0.13 19.72
CA ALA A 22 0.37 -1.20 20.13
C ALA A 22 1.53 -2.20 20.08
N TYR A 23 2.33 -2.16 19.01
CA TYR A 23 3.54 -2.99 18.88
C TYR A 23 4.58 -2.69 19.98
N GLU A 24 4.83 -1.41 20.30
CA GLU A 24 5.69 -0.97 21.41
C GLU A 24 5.24 -1.60 22.73
N ALA A 25 3.96 -1.47 23.08
CA ALA A 25 3.38 -2.00 24.31
C ALA A 25 3.53 -3.53 24.35
N TRP A 26 3.14 -4.22 23.28
CA TRP A 26 3.24 -5.67 23.17
C TRP A 26 4.67 -6.20 23.32
N VAL A 27 5.62 -5.65 22.57
CA VAL A 27 7.03 -6.10 22.65
C VAL A 27 7.62 -5.84 24.03
N ASN A 28 7.32 -4.68 24.62
CA ASN A 28 7.83 -4.30 25.92
C ASN A 28 7.24 -5.13 27.06
N SER A 29 6.00 -5.62 26.95
CA SER A 29 5.40 -6.54 27.90
C SER A 29 6.15 -7.89 27.94
N LYS A 30 6.80 -8.26 26.83
CA LYS A 30 7.62 -9.49 26.69
C LYS A 30 9.12 -9.27 26.98
N GLY A 31 9.50 -8.12 27.54
CA GLY A 31 10.90 -7.83 27.89
C GLY A 31 11.67 -7.01 26.83
N GLY A 32 11.03 -6.60 25.74
CA GLY A 32 11.65 -5.84 24.65
C GLY A 32 12.19 -6.74 23.53
N ILE A 33 12.97 -6.15 22.62
CA ILE A 33 13.60 -6.86 21.50
C ILE A 33 15.06 -7.13 21.89
N ASN A 34 15.42 -8.38 22.06
CA ASN A 34 16.78 -8.79 22.47
C ASN A 34 17.27 -8.05 23.76
N GLY A 35 16.37 -7.84 24.72
CA GLY A 35 16.65 -7.13 25.97
C GLY A 35 16.55 -5.60 25.88
N HIS A 36 16.37 -5.03 24.69
CA HIS A 36 16.19 -3.58 24.52
C HIS A 36 14.72 -3.22 24.50
N LYS A 37 14.32 -2.26 25.35
CA LYS A 37 12.97 -1.69 25.30
C LYS A 37 12.80 -0.89 24.01
N LEU A 38 11.69 -1.11 23.31
CA LEU A 38 11.28 -0.32 22.17
C LEU A 38 10.65 0.98 22.66
N ARG A 39 11.09 2.13 22.13
CA ARG A 39 10.47 3.44 22.31
C ARG A 39 10.02 3.95 20.95
N VAL A 40 8.72 4.06 20.75
CA VAL A 40 8.13 4.59 19.51
C VAL A 40 7.87 6.09 19.66
N LEU A 41 8.42 6.87 18.76
CA LEU A 41 8.09 8.29 18.55
C LEU A 41 7.09 8.39 17.42
N THR A 42 6.07 9.22 17.57
CA THR A 42 5.09 9.48 16.50
C THR A 42 5.17 10.93 16.03
N CYS A 43 4.82 11.18 14.79
CA CYS A 43 4.76 12.52 14.21
C CYS A 43 3.61 12.60 13.19
N ASN A 44 2.82 13.68 13.27
CA ASN A 44 1.80 13.98 12.27
C ASN A 44 2.43 14.85 11.17
N GLU A 45 2.57 14.30 9.95
CA GLU A 45 3.18 15.02 8.82
C GLU A 45 2.16 15.90 8.06
N LYS A 46 0.88 15.88 8.49
CA LYS A 46 -0.21 16.77 8.04
C LYS A 46 -0.44 16.78 6.53
N ASN A 47 0.02 15.75 5.83
CA ASN A 47 -0.01 15.63 4.36
C ASN A 47 0.60 16.86 3.66
N THR A 48 1.72 17.37 4.19
CA THR A 48 2.45 18.51 3.64
C THR A 48 3.96 18.23 3.56
N ALA A 49 4.63 18.81 2.57
CA ALA A 49 6.08 18.69 2.43
C ALA A 49 6.83 19.22 3.67
N ASN A 50 6.35 20.33 4.25
CA ASN A 50 6.93 20.87 5.49
C ASN A 50 6.72 19.94 6.67
N GLY A 51 5.54 19.37 6.83
CA GLY A 51 5.25 18.40 7.89
C GLY A 51 6.11 17.14 7.78
N ALA A 52 6.29 16.61 6.55
CA ALA A 52 7.18 15.47 6.30
C ALA A 52 8.64 15.80 6.65
N ALA A 53 9.13 17.00 6.27
CA ALA A 53 10.46 17.48 6.65
C ALA A 53 10.61 17.66 8.16
N ASP A 54 9.57 18.17 8.85
CA ASP A 54 9.57 18.32 10.31
C ASP A 54 9.65 16.96 11.01
N CYS A 55 8.93 15.95 10.51
CA CYS A 55 9.00 14.61 11.05
C CYS A 55 10.40 13.99 10.86
N ALA A 56 11.03 14.19 9.69
CA ALA A 56 12.42 13.76 9.48
C ALA A 56 13.38 14.46 10.45
N ARG A 57 13.29 15.79 10.62
CA ARG A 57 14.09 16.54 11.60
C ARG A 57 13.89 16.03 13.02
N LYS A 58 12.65 15.71 13.40
CA LYS A 58 12.34 15.11 14.71
C LYS A 58 13.01 13.75 14.86
N ALA A 59 12.99 12.89 13.82
CA ALA A 59 13.69 11.59 13.87
C ALA A 59 15.18 11.76 14.12
N ILE A 60 15.81 12.75 13.46
CA ILE A 60 17.23 13.08 13.60
C ILE A 60 17.55 13.61 15.00
N SER A 61 16.82 14.61 15.47
CA SER A 61 17.06 15.25 16.79
C SER A 61 16.86 14.28 17.96
N GLU A 62 15.88 13.37 17.85
CA GLU A 62 15.61 12.32 18.83
C GLU A 62 16.50 11.07 18.66
N LYS A 63 17.45 11.10 17.71
CA LYS A 63 18.39 10.00 17.42
C LYS A 63 17.66 8.67 17.15
N ALA A 64 16.57 8.71 16.36
CA ALA A 64 15.82 7.53 16.01
C ALA A 64 16.72 6.51 15.29
N VAL A 65 16.68 5.25 15.69
CA VAL A 65 17.46 4.17 15.04
C VAL A 65 16.89 3.76 13.69
N ALA A 66 15.59 4.05 13.45
CA ALA A 66 14.90 3.86 12.18
C ALA A 66 13.62 4.68 12.13
N VAL A 67 13.16 5.01 10.93
CA VAL A 67 11.76 5.37 10.65
C VAL A 67 11.08 4.10 10.16
N VAL A 68 9.92 3.74 10.73
CA VAL A 68 9.31 2.42 10.56
C VAL A 68 7.80 2.57 10.34
N GLY A 69 7.25 1.91 9.34
CA GLY A 69 5.81 1.83 9.10
C GLY A 69 5.18 3.22 8.96
N SER A 70 5.60 4.01 7.98
CA SER A 70 5.20 5.40 7.81
C SER A 70 4.54 5.65 6.45
N TYR A 71 3.74 6.71 6.39
CA TYR A 71 3.12 7.19 5.16
C TYR A 71 3.50 8.65 4.91
N SER A 72 3.91 8.97 3.69
CA SER A 72 3.91 10.34 3.17
C SER A 72 4.00 10.35 1.64
N GLN A 73 3.24 11.23 1.00
CA GLN A 73 3.36 11.51 -0.44
C GLN A 73 4.57 12.41 -0.76
N HIS A 74 5.23 12.96 0.25
CA HIS A 74 6.29 13.95 0.13
C HIS A 74 7.69 13.35 0.29
N GLY A 75 7.98 12.25 -0.43
CA GLY A 75 9.22 11.47 -0.32
C GLY A 75 10.49 12.31 -0.31
N ARG A 76 10.60 13.29 -1.22
CA ARG A 76 11.76 14.20 -1.29
C ARG A 76 12.00 14.98 -0.01
N ALA A 77 10.94 15.36 0.70
CA ALA A 77 11.05 16.19 1.89
C ALA A 77 11.61 15.44 3.11
N PHE A 78 11.35 14.13 3.21
CA PHE A 78 11.80 13.34 4.35
C PHE A 78 12.97 12.41 4.06
N MET A 79 13.08 11.87 2.84
CA MET A 79 14.07 10.83 2.54
C MET A 79 15.50 11.38 2.54
N ALA A 80 15.76 12.49 1.86
CA ALA A 80 17.10 13.06 1.77
C ALA A 80 17.71 13.41 3.15
N PRO A 81 17.00 14.05 4.11
CA PRO A 81 17.52 14.23 5.46
C PRO A 81 17.83 12.93 6.21
N LEU A 82 16.98 11.89 6.05
CA LEU A 82 17.21 10.58 6.69
C LEU A 82 18.44 9.88 6.11
N GLU A 83 18.64 9.96 4.79
CA GLU A 83 19.83 9.43 4.10
C GLU A 83 21.10 10.07 4.63
N ALA A 84 21.13 11.40 4.73
CA ALA A 84 22.30 12.15 5.18
C ALA A 84 22.76 11.70 6.58
N GLU A 85 21.82 11.36 7.47
CA GLU A 85 22.08 10.90 8.84
C GLU A 85 22.23 9.37 8.95
N GLY A 86 22.02 8.65 7.84
CA GLY A 86 22.09 7.19 7.83
C GLY A 86 20.96 6.51 8.63
N ILE A 87 19.79 7.12 8.67
CA ILE A 87 18.60 6.59 9.34
C ILE A 87 17.79 5.76 8.32
N PRO A 88 17.65 4.43 8.49
CA PRO A 88 16.87 3.59 7.59
C PRO A 88 15.37 3.90 7.68
N PHE A 89 14.71 3.90 6.52
CA PHE A 89 13.27 3.97 6.36
C PHE A 89 12.73 2.58 6.03
N ILE A 90 12.06 1.93 6.99
CA ILE A 90 11.63 0.53 6.92
C ILE A 90 10.12 0.45 6.72
N GLY A 91 9.68 -0.18 5.64
CA GLY A 91 8.26 -0.47 5.42
C GLY A 91 7.40 0.77 5.30
N GLY A 92 7.73 1.66 4.38
CA GLY A 92 6.86 2.74 3.96
C GLY A 92 5.60 2.20 3.28
N TYR A 93 4.57 3.04 3.20
CA TYR A 93 3.32 2.68 2.55
C TYR A 93 3.48 2.45 1.02
N GLY A 94 4.53 3.02 0.41
CA GLY A 94 4.86 2.77 -0.99
C GLY A 94 4.12 3.68 -1.98
N VAL A 95 3.97 4.95 -1.65
CA VAL A 95 3.29 5.95 -2.50
C VAL A 95 4.25 6.98 -3.10
N SER A 96 5.47 7.12 -2.58
CA SER A 96 6.47 8.01 -3.14
C SER A 96 7.57 7.25 -3.89
N SER A 97 8.11 7.84 -4.95
CA SER A 97 9.19 7.24 -5.74
C SER A 97 10.47 7.06 -4.91
N GLU A 98 10.74 7.98 -3.99
CA GLU A 98 11.91 7.94 -3.12
C GLU A 98 11.91 6.70 -2.22
N GLU A 99 10.75 6.16 -1.86
CA GLU A 99 10.64 4.90 -1.11
C GLU A 99 11.20 3.70 -1.89
N PHE A 100 11.25 3.79 -3.22
CA PHE A 100 11.78 2.73 -4.09
C PHE A 100 13.12 3.08 -4.74
N GLN A 101 13.67 4.26 -4.49
CA GLN A 101 14.93 4.73 -5.10
C GLN A 101 16.04 4.90 -4.06
N SER A 102 15.72 5.32 -2.85
CA SER A 102 16.69 5.58 -1.79
C SER A 102 17.44 4.34 -1.33
N PRO A 103 18.78 4.36 -1.24
CA PRO A 103 19.56 3.26 -0.68
C PRO A 103 19.30 3.01 0.82
N PHE A 104 18.68 3.97 1.52
CA PHE A 104 18.25 3.85 2.91
C PHE A 104 16.78 3.48 3.06
N SER A 105 16.06 3.19 1.97
CA SER A 105 14.71 2.66 2.01
C SER A 105 14.71 1.13 1.94
N TYR A 106 13.86 0.53 2.76
CA TYR A 106 13.68 -0.91 2.93
C TYR A 106 12.19 -1.24 2.80
N PRO A 107 11.63 -1.18 1.57
CA PRO A 107 10.22 -1.42 1.34
C PRO A 107 9.83 -2.87 1.64
N VAL A 108 8.66 -3.07 2.24
CA VAL A 108 8.12 -4.40 2.59
C VAL A 108 7.06 -4.88 1.59
N ASN A 109 6.56 -3.98 0.76
CA ASN A 109 5.61 -4.22 -0.32
C ASN A 109 6.11 -3.64 -1.64
N GLY A 110 5.40 -3.88 -2.71
CA GLY A 110 5.74 -3.37 -4.04
C GLY A 110 5.10 -2.01 -4.38
N GLY A 111 4.47 -1.36 -3.38
CA GLY A 111 3.83 -0.06 -3.56
C GLY A 111 2.73 -0.04 -4.60
N GLN A 112 2.36 1.17 -5.00
CA GLN A 112 1.37 1.41 -6.04
C GLN A 112 1.71 0.72 -7.39
N PRO A 113 2.98 0.62 -7.81
CA PRO A 113 3.33 -0.07 -9.06
C PRO A 113 2.83 -1.51 -9.12
N VAL A 114 3.01 -2.27 -8.05
CA VAL A 114 2.59 -3.68 -7.99
C VAL A 114 1.07 -3.80 -7.98
N LEU A 115 0.36 -2.92 -7.25
CA LEU A 115 -1.11 -2.93 -7.23
C LEU A 115 -1.70 -2.68 -8.62
N LEU A 116 -1.19 -1.68 -9.33
CA LEU A 116 -1.68 -1.31 -10.65
C LEU A 116 -1.36 -2.37 -11.71
N ALA A 117 -0.12 -2.88 -11.73
CA ALA A 117 0.24 -3.97 -12.65
C ALA A 117 -0.60 -5.23 -12.35
N GLY A 118 -0.82 -5.53 -11.07
CA GLY A 118 -1.71 -6.60 -10.63
C GLY A 118 -3.17 -6.39 -11.05
N ALA A 119 -3.69 -5.17 -10.90
CA ALA A 119 -5.03 -4.82 -11.37
C ALA A 119 -5.16 -5.03 -12.89
N GLY A 120 -4.16 -4.60 -13.67
CA GLY A 120 -4.11 -4.85 -15.09
C GLY A 120 -4.11 -6.34 -15.44
N HIS A 121 -3.37 -7.16 -14.69
CA HIS A 121 -3.39 -8.62 -14.86
C HIS A 121 -4.77 -9.21 -14.52
N GLN A 122 -5.35 -8.85 -13.37
CA GLN A 122 -6.66 -9.34 -12.92
C GLN A 122 -7.76 -8.99 -13.93
N LEU A 123 -7.79 -7.74 -14.40
CA LEU A 123 -8.76 -7.24 -15.36
C LEU A 123 -8.54 -7.81 -16.76
N GLY A 124 -7.29 -7.96 -17.19
CA GLY A 124 -6.94 -8.54 -18.49
C GLY A 124 -7.40 -9.99 -18.68
N ARG A 125 -7.66 -10.71 -17.58
CA ARG A 125 -8.23 -12.07 -17.61
C ARG A 125 -9.76 -12.11 -17.53
N ALA A 126 -10.37 -11.03 -17.09
CA ALA A 126 -11.82 -10.99 -16.82
C ALA A 126 -12.61 -10.18 -17.86
N CYS A 127 -11.94 -9.30 -18.60
CA CYS A 127 -12.60 -8.30 -19.42
C CYS A 127 -12.00 -8.20 -20.81
N SER A 128 -12.79 -7.70 -21.75
CA SER A 128 -12.35 -7.42 -23.13
C SER A 128 -11.89 -5.97 -23.33
N GLN A 129 -12.31 -5.07 -22.46
CA GLN A 129 -11.96 -3.65 -22.50
C GLN A 129 -11.96 -3.06 -21.08
N VAL A 130 -11.02 -2.17 -20.81
CA VAL A 130 -10.84 -1.55 -19.49
C VAL A 130 -10.84 -0.03 -19.62
N ALA A 131 -11.59 0.66 -18.78
CA ALA A 131 -11.46 2.09 -18.53
C ALA A 131 -10.81 2.31 -17.15
N VAL A 132 -9.82 3.21 -17.08
CA VAL A 132 -9.18 3.61 -15.82
C VAL A 132 -9.49 5.07 -15.52
N VAL A 133 -9.99 5.32 -14.31
CA VAL A 133 -10.22 6.68 -13.81
C VAL A 133 -9.19 6.98 -12.74
N ARG A 134 -8.43 8.02 -12.96
CA ARG A 134 -7.26 8.35 -12.14
C ARG A 134 -7.15 9.86 -11.87
N PRO A 135 -6.39 10.30 -10.86
CA PRO A 135 -6.18 11.72 -10.58
C PRO A 135 -5.54 12.46 -11.77
N ASP A 136 -5.98 13.68 -12.01
CA ASP A 136 -5.34 14.59 -12.97
C ASP A 136 -4.14 15.29 -12.34
N THR A 137 -3.10 14.51 -12.05
CA THR A 137 -1.85 14.93 -11.41
C THR A 137 -0.66 14.27 -12.08
N LEU A 138 0.54 14.82 -11.90
CA LEU A 138 1.78 14.22 -12.39
C LEU A 138 2.00 12.80 -11.86
N ALA A 139 1.65 12.54 -10.59
CA ALA A 139 1.71 11.20 -10.02
C ALA A 139 0.69 10.27 -10.70
N GLY A 140 -0.51 10.78 -11.00
CA GLY A 140 -1.56 10.08 -11.72
C GLY A 140 -1.15 9.66 -13.15
N ASP A 141 -0.30 10.44 -13.82
CA ASP A 141 0.11 10.17 -15.21
C ASP A 141 0.89 8.85 -15.38
N SER A 142 1.52 8.35 -14.32
CA SER A 142 2.20 7.05 -14.33
C SER A 142 1.25 5.86 -14.18
N MET A 143 0.05 6.05 -13.63
CA MET A 143 -0.87 4.97 -13.30
C MET A 143 -1.33 4.13 -14.51
N PRO A 144 -1.74 4.74 -15.64
CA PRO A 144 -2.11 3.97 -16.83
C PRO A 144 -0.97 3.13 -17.38
N LEU A 145 0.28 3.60 -17.31
CA LEU A 145 1.45 2.85 -17.80
C LEU A 145 1.63 1.54 -17.01
N LEU A 146 1.47 1.61 -15.70
CA LEU A 146 1.61 0.47 -14.79
C LEU A 146 0.44 -0.51 -14.96
N LEU A 147 -0.80 -0.02 -15.05
CA LEU A 147 -1.98 -0.84 -15.34
C LEU A 147 -1.85 -1.55 -16.69
N ASN A 148 -1.46 -0.80 -17.72
CA ASN A 148 -1.31 -1.32 -19.08
C ASN A 148 -0.20 -2.38 -19.18
N ALA A 149 0.84 -2.34 -18.32
CA ALA A 149 1.81 -3.41 -18.25
C ALA A 149 1.16 -4.76 -17.91
N GLY A 150 0.25 -4.76 -16.92
CA GLY A 150 -0.53 -5.96 -16.56
C GLY A 150 -1.52 -6.39 -17.66
N LEU A 151 -2.19 -5.44 -18.32
CA LEU A 151 -3.08 -5.72 -19.45
C LEU A 151 -2.31 -6.35 -20.61
N LYS A 152 -1.18 -5.77 -21.01
CA LYS A 152 -0.33 -6.28 -22.12
C LYS A 152 0.21 -7.68 -21.85
N ALA A 153 0.55 -8.00 -20.60
CA ALA A 153 0.94 -9.36 -20.21
C ALA A 153 -0.17 -10.39 -20.52
N ASN A 154 -1.43 -9.95 -20.58
CA ASN A 154 -2.59 -10.75 -20.96
C ASN A 154 -3.06 -10.50 -22.42
N LYS A 155 -2.23 -9.86 -23.25
CA LYS A 155 -2.54 -9.53 -24.67
C LYS A 155 -3.74 -8.62 -24.84
N MET A 156 -4.03 -7.81 -23.84
CA MET A 156 -5.11 -6.82 -23.87
C MET A 156 -4.62 -5.48 -24.41
N PRO A 157 -5.52 -4.70 -25.05
CA PRO A 157 -5.22 -3.32 -25.41
C PRO A 157 -5.00 -2.45 -24.16
N ASP A 158 -4.41 -1.27 -24.36
CA ASP A 158 -4.29 -0.26 -23.34
C ASP A 158 -5.67 0.17 -22.83
N ALA A 159 -5.74 0.48 -21.53
CA ALA A 159 -6.96 1.01 -20.93
C ALA A 159 -7.30 2.40 -21.48
N ASN A 160 -8.60 2.70 -21.56
CA ASN A 160 -9.08 4.06 -21.79
C ASN A 160 -8.76 4.92 -20.54
N ASP A 161 -7.85 5.91 -20.68
CA ASP A 161 -7.35 6.74 -19.59
C ASP A 161 -8.26 7.96 -19.39
N ILE A 162 -8.91 8.05 -18.23
CA ILE A 162 -9.85 9.11 -17.87
C ILE A 162 -9.31 9.88 -16.66
N ARG A 163 -9.08 11.17 -16.85
CA ARG A 163 -8.59 12.08 -15.82
C ARG A 163 -9.72 12.64 -14.98
N ALA A 164 -9.51 12.72 -13.69
CA ALA A 164 -10.49 13.24 -12.73
C ALA A 164 -9.79 14.18 -11.73
N ALA A 165 -10.37 15.35 -11.49
CA ALA A 165 -9.86 16.25 -10.47
C ALA A 165 -10.00 15.63 -9.07
N GLU A 166 -8.96 15.73 -8.24
CA GLU A 166 -8.92 15.08 -6.91
C GLU A 166 -9.94 15.69 -5.93
N ASP A 167 -10.33 16.94 -6.13
CA ASP A 167 -11.21 17.70 -5.26
C ASP A 167 -12.66 17.81 -5.80
N SER A 168 -12.99 17.11 -6.88
CA SER A 168 -14.32 17.17 -7.47
C SER A 168 -15.39 16.59 -6.52
N ALA A 169 -16.51 17.27 -6.43
CA ALA A 169 -17.71 16.79 -5.76
C ALA A 169 -18.63 15.96 -6.68
N ASP A 170 -18.43 16.05 -8.00
CA ASP A 170 -19.22 15.33 -9.02
C ASP A 170 -18.33 14.75 -10.11
N TYR A 171 -18.43 13.44 -10.29
CA TYR A 171 -17.72 12.68 -11.31
C TYR A 171 -18.66 12.15 -12.42
N THR A 172 -19.83 12.71 -12.59
CA THR A 172 -20.80 12.28 -13.62
C THR A 172 -20.21 12.30 -15.03
N PRO A 173 -19.43 13.30 -15.47
CA PRO A 173 -18.80 13.28 -16.78
C PRO A 173 -17.84 12.10 -16.95
N GLN A 174 -16.94 11.87 -15.99
CA GLN A 174 -15.98 10.77 -15.98
C GLN A 174 -16.67 9.41 -15.92
N ALA A 175 -17.75 9.31 -15.17
CA ALA A 175 -18.55 8.09 -15.08
C ALA A 175 -19.19 7.73 -16.43
N ARG A 176 -19.72 8.70 -17.18
CA ARG A 176 -20.26 8.48 -18.54
C ARG A 176 -19.16 8.06 -19.53
N GLU A 177 -18.00 8.70 -19.44
CA GLU A 177 -16.86 8.37 -20.28
C GLU A 177 -16.34 6.95 -19.95
N ALA A 178 -16.23 6.59 -18.67
CA ALA A 178 -15.85 5.24 -18.23
C ALA A 178 -16.83 4.17 -18.70
N LEU A 179 -18.13 4.44 -18.62
CA LEU A 179 -19.17 3.54 -19.11
C LEU A 179 -19.10 3.35 -20.64
N ALA A 180 -18.82 4.43 -21.37
CA ALA A 180 -18.63 4.36 -22.83
C ALA A 180 -17.32 3.61 -23.17
N GLY A 181 -16.23 3.92 -22.49
CA GLY A 181 -14.89 3.34 -22.71
C GLY A 181 -14.76 1.88 -22.26
N SER A 182 -15.65 1.39 -21.39
CA SER A 182 -15.71 -0.03 -21.00
C SER A 182 -16.69 -0.85 -21.84
N SER A 183 -17.42 -0.22 -22.76
CA SER A 183 -18.47 -0.89 -23.55
C SER A 183 -17.89 -1.40 -24.88
N GLY A 184 -17.28 -2.56 -24.87
CA GLY A 184 -16.71 -3.21 -26.05
C GLY A 184 -17.48 -4.45 -26.50
N GLY A 185 -18.49 -4.31 -27.37
CA GLY A 185 -19.13 -5.44 -28.02
C GLY A 185 -19.96 -6.35 -27.09
N LYS A 186 -19.87 -7.67 -27.32
CA LYS A 186 -20.62 -8.69 -26.56
C LYS A 186 -19.96 -9.12 -25.27
N ASP A 187 -18.70 -8.73 -25.07
CA ASP A 187 -17.88 -9.17 -23.96
C ASP A 187 -17.95 -8.18 -22.80
N LYS A 188 -17.67 -8.68 -21.60
CA LYS A 188 -17.72 -7.90 -20.36
C LYS A 188 -16.67 -6.80 -20.37
N GLY A 189 -17.09 -5.56 -20.21
CA GLY A 189 -16.20 -4.43 -19.96
C GLY A 189 -15.85 -4.28 -18.48
N CYS A 190 -14.76 -3.55 -18.19
CA CYS A 190 -14.33 -3.24 -16.84
C CYS A 190 -14.09 -1.77 -16.64
N VAL A 191 -14.37 -1.29 -15.42
CA VAL A 191 -14.04 0.05 -14.96
C VAL A 191 -13.23 -0.06 -13.67
N THR A 192 -12.04 0.51 -13.66
CA THR A 192 -11.23 0.65 -12.43
C THR A 192 -11.08 2.12 -12.08
N ALA A 193 -11.22 2.47 -10.79
CA ALA A 193 -11.01 3.81 -10.30
C ALA A 193 -9.97 3.82 -9.18
N VAL A 194 -9.01 4.74 -9.25
CA VAL A 194 -7.90 4.89 -8.31
C VAL A 194 -7.83 6.35 -7.88
N LEU A 195 -8.81 6.78 -7.10
CA LEU A 195 -9.00 8.18 -6.66
C LEU A 195 -8.85 8.34 -5.13
N GLY A 196 -8.23 7.35 -4.46
CA GLY A 196 -8.14 7.35 -3.00
C GLY A 196 -9.53 7.39 -2.37
N GLU A 197 -9.74 8.26 -1.39
CA GLU A 197 -11.03 8.42 -0.71
C GLU A 197 -12.18 8.86 -1.63
N ARG A 198 -11.87 9.48 -2.79
CA ARG A 198 -12.88 9.89 -3.79
C ARG A 198 -13.38 8.76 -4.68
N THR A 199 -12.79 7.59 -4.58
CA THR A 199 -13.23 6.40 -5.35
C THR A 199 -14.70 6.06 -5.08
N GLU A 200 -15.17 6.19 -3.85
CA GLU A 200 -16.57 5.99 -3.48
C GLU A 200 -17.50 7.00 -4.21
N THR A 201 -17.14 8.28 -4.18
CA THR A 201 -17.89 9.34 -4.87
C THR A 201 -17.98 9.09 -6.38
N PHE A 202 -16.90 8.61 -6.99
CA PHE A 202 -16.89 8.22 -8.39
C PHE A 202 -17.85 7.05 -8.66
N PHE A 203 -17.79 5.96 -7.90
CA PHE A 203 -18.65 4.81 -8.13
C PHE A 203 -20.13 5.09 -7.82
N ASP A 204 -20.43 6.03 -6.93
CA ASP A 204 -21.79 6.54 -6.75
C ASP A 204 -22.30 7.25 -8.01
N ALA A 205 -21.48 8.12 -8.61
CA ALA A 205 -21.84 8.76 -9.88
C ALA A 205 -21.98 7.72 -11.00
N PHE A 206 -21.06 6.74 -11.03
CA PHE A 206 -21.04 5.68 -12.03
C PHE A 206 -22.34 4.85 -12.03
N ARG A 207 -22.83 4.44 -10.85
CA ARG A 207 -24.11 3.72 -10.73
C ARG A 207 -25.30 4.53 -11.25
N ARG A 208 -25.30 5.84 -10.99
CA ARG A 208 -26.39 6.71 -11.48
C ARG A 208 -26.43 6.86 -12.98
N VAL A 209 -25.31 6.70 -13.69
CA VAL A 209 -25.25 6.79 -15.15
C VAL A 209 -25.41 5.44 -15.86
N ASP A 210 -25.25 4.33 -15.15
CA ASP A 210 -25.48 2.98 -15.71
C ASP A 210 -26.97 2.58 -15.69
N ASP A 211 -27.81 3.48 -16.23
CA ASP A 211 -29.27 3.33 -16.29
C ASP A 211 -29.74 2.14 -17.14
N LYS A 212 -28.87 1.67 -18.07
CA LYS A 212 -29.12 0.53 -18.96
C LYS A 212 -28.62 -0.79 -18.40
N HIS A 213 -28.20 -0.81 -17.16
CA HIS A 213 -27.68 -2.00 -16.46
C HIS A 213 -26.66 -2.80 -17.30
N LYS A 214 -25.72 -2.10 -17.92
CA LYS A 214 -24.59 -2.72 -18.64
C LYS A 214 -23.70 -3.52 -17.70
N ASN A 215 -23.74 -3.17 -16.40
CA ASN A 215 -23.05 -3.85 -15.30
C ASN A 215 -21.59 -4.24 -15.65
N PRO A 216 -20.74 -3.30 -16.07
CA PRO A 216 -19.33 -3.62 -16.26
C PRO A 216 -18.73 -4.08 -14.93
N GLN A 217 -17.70 -4.92 -15.01
CA GLN A 217 -16.97 -5.31 -13.80
C GLN A 217 -16.29 -4.08 -13.21
N ILE A 218 -16.57 -3.77 -11.97
CA ILE A 218 -15.85 -2.71 -11.26
C ILE A 218 -14.62 -3.25 -10.54
N SER A 219 -13.60 -2.41 -10.42
CA SER A 219 -12.35 -2.73 -9.78
C SER A 219 -11.73 -1.51 -9.11
N SER A 220 -10.88 -1.74 -8.12
CA SER A 220 -10.02 -0.72 -7.54
C SER A 220 -8.75 -1.37 -6.96
N VAL A 221 -7.93 -0.57 -6.32
CA VAL A 221 -6.71 -1.00 -5.64
C VAL A 221 -6.83 -0.78 -4.13
N LEU A 222 -6.00 -1.47 -3.37
CA LEU A 222 -5.86 -1.28 -1.93
C LEU A 222 -5.68 0.22 -1.58
N GLY A 223 -6.36 0.67 -0.53
CA GLY A 223 -6.36 2.06 -0.08
C GLY A 223 -7.47 2.92 -0.70
N SER A 224 -8.08 2.49 -1.81
CA SER A 224 -9.25 3.15 -2.41
C SER A 224 -10.57 2.49 -2.02
N VAL A 225 -10.58 1.17 -1.83
CA VAL A 225 -11.72 0.41 -1.30
C VAL A 225 -11.22 -0.51 -0.19
N SER A 226 -11.76 -0.36 1.00
CA SER A 226 -11.45 -1.16 2.19
C SER A 226 -12.71 -1.88 2.69
N GLN A 227 -12.57 -2.79 3.65
CA GLN A 227 -13.72 -3.41 4.31
C GLN A 227 -14.63 -2.36 4.94
N ALA A 228 -14.06 -1.34 5.59
CA ALA A 228 -14.83 -0.24 6.19
C ALA A 228 -15.66 0.53 5.14
N VAL A 229 -15.15 0.70 3.91
CA VAL A 229 -15.92 1.31 2.81
C VAL A 229 -17.08 0.40 2.41
N VAL A 230 -16.85 -0.91 2.27
CA VAL A 230 -17.91 -1.88 1.94
C VAL A 230 -18.99 -1.88 3.01
N ASP A 231 -18.62 -1.93 4.29
CA ASP A 231 -19.57 -1.94 5.41
C ASP A 231 -20.39 -0.65 5.46
N ARG A 232 -19.75 0.51 5.34
CA ARG A 232 -20.41 1.84 5.35
C ARG A 232 -21.39 2.02 4.18
N THR A 233 -21.09 1.43 3.05
CA THR A 233 -21.91 1.55 1.83
C THR A 233 -22.99 0.49 1.70
N GLY A 234 -23.23 -0.33 2.75
CA GLY A 234 -24.35 -1.26 2.81
C GLY A 234 -23.98 -2.74 2.89
N GLY A 235 -22.73 -3.09 3.08
CA GLY A 235 -22.29 -4.48 3.19
C GLY A 235 -22.64 -5.29 1.93
N LYS A 236 -23.55 -6.25 2.05
CA LYS A 236 -24.04 -7.06 0.91
C LYS A 236 -24.75 -6.25 -0.18
N GLU A 237 -25.32 -5.12 0.18
CA GLU A 237 -25.99 -4.19 -0.73
C GLU A 237 -25.05 -3.09 -1.22
N SER A 238 -23.77 -3.18 -0.86
CA SER A 238 -22.75 -2.21 -1.27
C SER A 238 -22.62 -2.16 -2.80
N PRO A 239 -22.38 -0.96 -3.37
CA PRO A 239 -22.04 -0.82 -4.79
C PRO A 239 -20.77 -1.60 -5.18
N PHE A 240 -19.97 -2.00 -4.20
CA PHE A 240 -18.74 -2.74 -4.41
C PHE A 240 -18.95 -4.26 -4.42
N GLU A 241 -20.17 -4.78 -4.23
CA GLU A 241 -20.40 -6.23 -4.32
C GLU A 241 -19.96 -6.76 -5.69
N GLY A 242 -19.13 -7.81 -5.69
CA GLY A 242 -18.51 -8.35 -6.89
C GLY A 242 -17.30 -7.57 -7.42
N ALA A 243 -16.90 -6.47 -6.77
CA ALA A 243 -15.74 -5.67 -7.20
C ALA A 243 -14.42 -6.46 -7.05
N TYR A 244 -13.55 -6.33 -8.04
CA TYR A 244 -12.17 -6.84 -7.98
C TYR A 244 -11.25 -5.84 -7.31
N LEU A 245 -10.35 -6.36 -6.46
CA LEU A 245 -9.36 -5.53 -5.77
C LEU A 245 -7.98 -6.19 -5.78
N THR A 246 -6.96 -5.34 -5.81
CA THR A 246 -5.58 -5.76 -5.58
C THR A 246 -5.10 -5.28 -4.22
N SER A 247 -4.35 -6.13 -3.53
CA SER A 247 -3.78 -5.86 -2.21
C SER A 247 -2.34 -6.34 -2.15
N TRP A 248 -1.51 -5.73 -1.28
CA TRP A 248 -0.15 -6.22 -1.03
C TRP A 248 -0.14 -7.48 -0.17
N TYR A 249 -1.16 -7.68 0.65
CA TYR A 249 -1.20 -8.69 1.70
C TYR A 249 -2.45 -9.57 1.58
N PRO A 250 -2.45 -10.75 2.22
CA PRO A 250 -3.66 -11.55 2.36
C PRO A 250 -4.81 -10.75 3.00
N VAL A 251 -6.03 -11.19 2.79
CA VAL A 251 -7.21 -10.62 3.48
C VAL A 251 -7.02 -10.66 4.99
N SER A 252 -7.56 -9.68 5.70
CA SER A 252 -7.38 -9.53 7.15
C SER A 252 -7.91 -10.70 7.99
N THR A 253 -8.84 -11.47 7.42
CA THR A 253 -9.39 -12.69 8.04
C THR A 253 -8.47 -13.89 7.93
N ASP A 254 -7.38 -13.81 7.14
CA ASP A 254 -6.40 -14.89 7.02
C ASP A 254 -5.79 -15.21 8.39
N PRO A 255 -5.61 -16.49 8.74
CA PRO A 255 -4.97 -16.90 10.00
C PRO A 255 -3.57 -16.32 10.23
N LEU A 256 -2.84 -15.98 9.16
CA LEU A 256 -1.52 -15.34 9.26
C LEU A 256 -1.55 -14.01 10.04
N TRP A 257 -2.70 -13.36 10.13
CA TRP A 257 -2.89 -12.11 10.89
C TRP A 257 -3.29 -12.32 12.36
N GLU A 258 -3.44 -13.55 12.83
CA GLU A 258 -3.93 -13.82 14.18
C GLU A 258 -3.13 -13.09 15.26
N GLN A 259 -1.79 -13.11 15.17
CA GLN A 259 -0.94 -12.42 16.14
C GLN A 259 -1.17 -10.91 16.14
N MET A 260 -1.30 -10.28 14.96
CA MET A 260 -1.58 -8.85 14.86
C MET A 260 -2.95 -8.51 15.46
N ARG A 261 -4.00 -9.28 15.14
CA ARG A 261 -5.34 -9.08 15.69
C ARG A 261 -5.35 -9.18 17.22
N ASN A 262 -4.63 -10.17 17.79
CA ASN A 262 -4.50 -10.30 19.23
C ASN A 262 -3.78 -9.09 19.85
N VAL A 263 -2.73 -8.59 19.22
CA VAL A 263 -2.03 -7.38 19.68
C VAL A 263 -2.92 -6.16 19.61
N ILE A 264 -3.72 -6.00 18.57
CA ILE A 264 -4.71 -4.90 18.47
C ILE A 264 -5.72 -5.00 19.62
N SER A 265 -6.27 -6.19 19.86
CA SER A 265 -7.23 -6.43 20.95
C SER A 265 -6.65 -6.12 22.33
N ASP A 266 -5.40 -6.52 22.59
CA ASP A 266 -4.79 -6.44 23.92
C ASP A 266 -4.13 -5.08 24.20
N HIS A 267 -3.63 -4.38 23.17
CA HIS A 267 -2.78 -3.20 23.31
C HIS A 267 -3.26 -1.96 22.56
N ALA A 268 -4.31 -2.06 21.76
CA ALA A 268 -4.95 -0.92 21.08
C ALA A 268 -6.46 -0.86 21.37
N PHE A 269 -6.95 -1.58 22.36
CA PHE A 269 -8.38 -1.58 22.73
C PHE A 269 -8.89 -0.14 22.95
N GLY A 270 -10.02 0.18 22.30
CA GLY A 270 -10.62 1.53 22.36
C GLY A 270 -9.96 2.57 21.46
N ASN A 271 -8.98 2.18 20.63
CA ASN A 271 -8.45 3.02 19.58
C ASN A 271 -8.99 2.59 18.20
N ASP A 272 -10.13 3.15 17.82
CA ASP A 272 -10.83 2.81 16.57
C ASP A 272 -10.02 3.12 15.30
N ALA A 273 -8.93 3.87 15.42
CA ALA A 273 -8.03 4.12 14.31
C ALA A 273 -7.15 2.92 13.95
N VAL A 274 -7.02 1.92 14.85
CA VAL A 274 -6.20 0.73 14.64
C VAL A 274 -7.08 -0.44 14.21
N ASP A 275 -7.31 -0.53 12.92
CA ASP A 275 -8.13 -1.56 12.30
C ASP A 275 -7.24 -2.62 11.63
N ALA A 276 -7.56 -3.90 11.84
CA ALA A 276 -6.86 -5.02 11.21
C ALA A 276 -7.08 -5.08 9.68
N ASP A 277 -8.16 -4.51 9.19
CA ASP A 277 -8.48 -4.40 7.76
C ASP A 277 -7.76 -3.21 7.09
N ASP A 278 -7.19 -2.29 7.89
CA ASP A 278 -6.48 -1.14 7.37
C ASP A 278 -5.07 -1.50 6.87
N SER A 279 -4.79 -1.15 5.63
CA SER A 279 -3.51 -1.46 4.97
C SER A 279 -2.30 -0.74 5.59
N GLY A 280 -2.50 0.43 6.18
CA GLY A 280 -1.47 1.16 6.92
C GLY A 280 -1.12 0.44 8.22
N THR A 281 -2.13 -0.01 8.97
CA THR A 281 -1.98 -0.86 10.16
C THR A 281 -1.21 -2.13 9.83
N GLN A 282 -1.60 -2.85 8.76
CA GLN A 282 -0.93 -4.06 8.27
C GLN A 282 0.53 -3.80 7.88
N THR A 283 0.78 -2.75 7.10
CA THR A 283 2.14 -2.36 6.70
C THR A 283 3.01 -2.03 7.90
N THR A 284 2.46 -1.31 8.89
CA THR A 284 3.19 -0.95 10.11
C THR A 284 3.55 -2.18 10.94
N TRP A 285 2.61 -3.12 11.10
CA TRP A 285 2.89 -4.40 11.76
C TRP A 285 4.06 -5.14 11.12
N ILE A 286 4.05 -5.28 9.79
CA ILE A 286 5.11 -5.96 9.03
C ILE A 286 6.44 -5.20 9.16
N ALA A 287 6.42 -3.88 9.06
CA ALA A 287 7.63 -3.06 9.17
C ALA A 287 8.30 -3.17 10.55
N TYR A 288 7.51 -3.17 11.64
CA TYR A 288 8.04 -3.39 12.98
C TYR A 288 8.50 -4.84 13.19
N THR A 289 7.87 -5.82 12.54
CA THR A 289 8.35 -7.20 12.51
C THR A 289 9.73 -7.25 11.85
N VAL A 290 9.95 -6.57 10.73
CA VAL A 290 11.26 -6.47 10.06
C VAL A 290 12.29 -5.84 10.99
N LEU A 291 11.98 -4.71 11.65
CA LEU A 291 12.87 -4.10 12.63
C LEU A 291 13.21 -5.07 13.76
N SER A 292 12.20 -5.73 14.33
CA SER A 292 12.37 -6.69 15.44
C SER A 292 13.28 -7.85 15.05
N GLU A 293 13.01 -8.50 13.90
CA GLU A 293 13.82 -9.61 13.41
C GLU A 293 15.26 -9.17 13.08
N THR A 294 15.44 -7.92 12.65
CA THR A 294 16.78 -7.35 12.41
C THR A 294 17.52 -7.13 13.72
N VAL A 295 16.88 -6.55 14.74
CA VAL A 295 17.48 -6.29 16.05
C VAL A 295 17.80 -7.58 16.80
N LYS A 296 17.01 -8.62 16.67
CA LYS A 296 17.28 -9.95 17.26
C LYS A 296 18.60 -10.58 16.79
N ARG A 297 19.16 -10.13 15.66
CA ARG A 297 20.43 -10.64 15.12
C ARG A 297 21.66 -10.02 15.77
N PHE A 298 21.51 -8.93 16.54
CA PHE A 298 22.61 -8.32 17.28
C PHE A 298 22.92 -9.11 18.53
N LYS A 299 24.15 -8.98 19.03
CA LYS A 299 24.54 -9.60 20.30
C LYS A 299 23.78 -8.94 21.46
N SER A 300 23.47 -9.71 22.50
CA SER A 300 22.88 -9.17 23.71
C SER A 300 23.77 -8.08 24.32
N GLY A 301 23.19 -6.93 24.68
CA GLY A 301 23.92 -5.78 25.21
C GLY A 301 24.68 -4.94 24.18
N GLU A 302 24.55 -5.25 22.90
CA GLU A 302 25.16 -4.46 21.84
C GLU A 302 24.34 -3.19 21.57
N ASP A 303 25.00 -2.03 21.47
CA ASP A 303 24.36 -0.76 21.12
C ASP A 303 23.68 -0.82 19.74
N ILE A 304 22.41 -0.51 19.69
CA ILE A 304 21.63 -0.45 18.46
C ILE A 304 21.70 0.97 17.89
N THR A 305 22.33 1.12 16.73
CA THR A 305 22.44 2.40 16.02
C THR A 305 21.80 2.31 14.64
N SER A 306 21.38 3.45 14.07
CA SER A 306 20.78 3.52 12.73
C SER A 306 21.66 2.88 11.67
N ARG A 307 22.98 3.16 11.69
CA ARG A 307 23.94 2.60 10.73
C ARG A 307 24.11 1.08 10.88
N LYS A 308 24.04 0.54 12.09
CA LYS A 308 24.09 -0.92 12.30
C LYS A 308 22.81 -1.57 11.78
N VAL A 309 21.64 -0.98 12.03
CA VAL A 309 20.37 -1.48 11.49
C VAL A 309 20.40 -1.48 9.97
N ALA A 310 20.80 -0.38 9.32
CA ALA A 310 20.91 -0.30 7.87
C ALA A 310 21.90 -1.34 7.31
N ARG A 311 23.06 -1.53 7.95
CA ARG A 311 24.03 -2.54 7.56
C ARG A 311 23.44 -3.96 7.68
N ALA A 312 22.76 -4.25 8.77
CA ALA A 312 22.15 -5.56 8.97
C ALA A 312 21.10 -5.86 7.90
N LEU A 313 20.23 -4.89 7.56
CA LEU A 313 19.25 -5.05 6.47
C LEU A 313 19.90 -5.31 5.12
N ASN A 314 21.03 -4.67 4.82
CA ASN A 314 21.75 -4.82 3.55
C ASN A 314 22.60 -6.10 3.44
N GLN A 315 22.94 -6.75 4.55
CA GLN A 315 23.92 -7.83 4.56
C GLN A 315 23.41 -9.16 5.12
N SER A 316 22.38 -9.12 5.98
CA SER A 316 21.88 -10.31 6.66
C SER A 316 21.01 -11.19 5.75
N ASP A 317 20.75 -12.41 6.21
CA ASP A 317 19.82 -13.32 5.56
C ASP A 317 18.42 -12.70 5.46
N PRO A 318 17.57 -13.19 4.53
CA PRO A 318 16.23 -12.69 4.33
C PRO A 318 15.43 -12.65 5.64
N VAL A 319 14.59 -11.65 5.78
CA VAL A 319 13.69 -11.46 6.93
C VAL A 319 12.36 -12.14 6.65
N LYS A 320 11.94 -12.98 7.57
CA LYS A 320 10.63 -13.66 7.53
C LYS A 320 9.58 -12.84 8.27
N THR A 321 8.43 -12.71 7.66
CA THR A 321 7.28 -11.94 8.18
C THR A 321 6.10 -12.85 8.57
N GLY A 322 6.38 -14.12 8.86
CA GLY A 322 5.34 -15.09 9.20
C GLY A 322 4.44 -15.50 8.03
N GLY A 323 4.90 -15.31 6.77
CA GLY A 323 4.11 -15.63 5.57
C GLY A 323 3.29 -14.47 5.02
N LEU A 324 3.19 -13.34 5.74
CA LEU A 324 2.46 -12.15 5.29
C LEU A 324 3.07 -11.53 4.02
N THR A 325 4.38 -11.66 3.84
CA THR A 325 5.10 -11.34 2.62
C THR A 325 5.98 -12.51 2.20
N PRO A 326 6.53 -12.55 0.98
CA PRO A 326 7.72 -13.34 0.70
C PRO A 326 8.85 -12.99 1.68
N ASP A 327 9.87 -13.85 1.78
CA ASP A 327 11.08 -13.53 2.53
C ASP A 327 11.73 -12.26 1.96
N LEU A 328 11.95 -11.24 2.80
CA LEU A 328 12.41 -9.93 2.38
C LEU A 328 13.93 -9.83 2.49
N SER A 329 14.60 -9.44 1.41
CA SER A 329 16.04 -9.24 1.37
C SER A 329 16.40 -8.01 0.55
N TRP A 330 17.20 -7.12 1.16
CA TRP A 330 17.69 -5.91 0.50
C TRP A 330 19.19 -6.02 0.16
N ARG A 331 19.75 -7.24 0.17
CA ARG A 331 21.11 -7.47 -0.32
C ARG A 331 21.15 -7.17 -1.82
N TYR A 332 22.24 -6.56 -2.27
CA TYR A 332 22.38 -6.17 -3.68
C TYR A 332 22.06 -7.32 -4.66
N LYS A 333 22.50 -8.54 -4.34
CA LYS A 333 22.25 -9.73 -5.18
C LYS A 333 20.78 -10.20 -5.22
N ASP A 334 19.96 -9.75 -4.27
CA ASP A 334 18.56 -10.18 -4.12
C ASP A 334 17.58 -9.10 -4.59
N MET A 335 18.08 -7.89 -4.91
CA MET A 335 17.24 -6.82 -5.43
C MET A 335 16.76 -7.12 -6.84
N ARG A 336 15.55 -6.70 -7.14
CA ARG A 336 14.92 -6.90 -8.44
C ARG A 336 15.37 -5.83 -9.45
N ALA A 337 15.45 -6.22 -10.73
CA ALA A 337 15.85 -5.30 -11.80
C ALA A 337 14.67 -4.47 -12.33
N VAL A 338 13.81 -3.99 -11.46
CA VAL A 338 12.63 -3.19 -11.85
C VAL A 338 13.04 -1.75 -12.08
N ALA A 339 13.04 -1.32 -13.34
CA ALA A 339 13.43 0.04 -13.73
C ALA A 339 12.48 1.07 -13.10
N GLY A 340 13.06 2.11 -12.47
CA GLY A 340 12.31 3.10 -11.70
C GLY A 340 12.08 2.72 -10.23
N PHE A 341 12.19 1.42 -9.89
CA PHE A 341 11.93 0.90 -8.54
C PHE A 341 13.08 0.00 -8.04
N PRO A 342 14.35 0.47 -8.05
CA PRO A 342 15.51 -0.38 -7.80
C PRO A 342 15.58 -0.98 -6.39
N ARG A 343 14.78 -0.46 -5.44
CA ARG A 343 14.68 -0.99 -4.08
C ARG A 343 13.54 -1.97 -3.88
N MET A 344 12.75 -2.26 -4.92
CA MET A 344 11.66 -3.24 -4.83
C MET A 344 12.21 -4.64 -4.61
N VAL A 345 11.81 -5.27 -3.50
CA VAL A 345 12.19 -6.64 -3.13
C VAL A 345 11.00 -7.59 -3.06
N ASN A 346 9.79 -7.02 -3.07
CA ASN A 346 8.52 -7.76 -3.02
C ASN A 346 7.61 -7.29 -4.15
N GLY A 347 7.47 -8.08 -5.18
CA GLY A 347 6.56 -7.84 -6.31
C GLY A 347 5.20 -8.54 -6.17
N ARG A 348 4.92 -9.19 -5.02
CA ARG A 348 3.67 -9.92 -4.83
C ARG A 348 2.47 -8.97 -4.73
N VAL A 349 1.44 -9.28 -5.50
CA VAL A 349 0.09 -8.76 -5.37
C VAL A 349 -0.85 -9.89 -4.99
N ASN A 350 -1.82 -9.61 -4.13
CA ASN A 350 -2.91 -10.53 -3.79
C ASN A 350 -4.20 -10.04 -4.46
N PHE A 351 -4.96 -10.97 -5.02
CA PHE A 351 -6.22 -10.71 -5.68
C PHE A 351 -7.37 -10.97 -4.73
N GLN A 352 -8.25 -10.01 -4.63
CA GLN A 352 -9.41 -10.03 -3.74
C GLN A 352 -10.68 -9.72 -4.53
N ILE A 353 -11.82 -10.10 -3.96
CA ILE A 353 -13.14 -9.79 -4.46
C ILE A 353 -14.05 -9.43 -3.28
N VAL A 354 -14.96 -8.50 -3.48
CA VAL A 354 -16.06 -8.27 -2.53
C VAL A 354 -17.11 -9.34 -2.76
N GLN A 355 -17.37 -10.18 -1.77
CA GLN A 355 -18.38 -11.24 -1.83
C GLN A 355 -19.18 -11.29 -0.54
N ALA A 356 -20.50 -11.21 -0.67
CA ALA A 356 -21.43 -11.18 0.46
C ALA A 356 -21.11 -10.08 1.48
N GLY A 357 -20.67 -8.91 0.99
CA GLY A 357 -20.29 -7.76 1.81
C GLY A 357 -18.92 -7.89 2.49
N ARG A 358 -18.08 -8.82 2.06
CA ARG A 358 -16.76 -9.06 2.64
C ARG A 358 -15.67 -9.08 1.57
N LEU A 359 -14.51 -8.52 1.93
CA LEU A 359 -13.29 -8.73 1.17
C LEU A 359 -12.79 -10.15 1.40
N VAL A 360 -12.76 -10.95 0.35
CA VAL A 360 -12.27 -12.33 0.38
C VAL A 360 -11.21 -12.55 -0.69
N ALA A 361 -10.35 -13.55 -0.50
CA ALA A 361 -9.40 -13.93 -1.52
C ALA A 361 -10.13 -14.40 -2.79
N GLN A 362 -9.67 -13.96 -3.95
CA GLN A 362 -10.23 -14.40 -5.23
C GLN A 362 -10.01 -15.90 -5.40
N GLN A 363 -11.04 -16.60 -5.88
CA GLN A 363 -10.91 -18.03 -6.19
C GLN A 363 -9.98 -18.27 -7.39
N GLY A 364 -9.23 -19.36 -7.36
CA GLY A 364 -8.25 -19.71 -8.39
C GLY A 364 -6.90 -19.05 -8.13
N GLU A 365 -6.54 -18.04 -8.90
CA GLU A 365 -5.29 -17.30 -8.69
C GLU A 365 -5.44 -16.28 -7.56
N GLN A 366 -4.84 -16.57 -6.42
CA GLN A 366 -4.94 -15.72 -5.22
C GLN A 366 -3.84 -14.65 -5.15
N SER A 367 -2.69 -14.90 -5.76
CA SER A 367 -1.57 -13.95 -5.76
C SER A 367 -0.63 -14.19 -6.95
N MET A 368 0.10 -13.15 -7.33
CA MET A 368 1.11 -13.20 -8.39
C MET A 368 2.29 -12.29 -8.05
N ASP A 369 3.49 -12.66 -8.51
CA ASP A 369 4.66 -11.78 -8.50
C ASP A 369 4.69 -10.96 -9.80
N MET A 370 4.50 -9.65 -9.69
CA MET A 370 4.44 -8.72 -10.82
C MET A 370 5.82 -8.18 -11.23
N THR A 371 6.91 -8.66 -10.63
CA THR A 371 8.27 -8.16 -10.91
C THR A 371 8.60 -8.24 -12.40
N GLN A 372 8.38 -9.39 -13.04
CA GLN A 372 8.68 -9.57 -14.47
C GLN A 372 7.82 -8.66 -15.36
N THR A 373 6.55 -8.48 -15.01
CA THR A 373 5.64 -7.56 -15.72
C THR A 373 6.14 -6.12 -15.63
N LEU A 374 6.59 -5.70 -14.45
CA LEU A 374 7.09 -4.35 -14.21
C LEU A 374 8.48 -4.11 -14.83
N GLU A 375 9.33 -5.13 -14.93
CA GLU A 375 10.62 -5.05 -15.63
C GLU A 375 10.43 -4.73 -17.13
N GLN A 376 9.34 -5.21 -17.72
CA GLN A 376 8.98 -5.00 -19.13
C GLN A 376 8.11 -3.76 -19.35
N ALA A 377 7.68 -3.09 -18.29
CA ALA A 377 6.84 -1.89 -18.39
C ALA A 377 7.60 -0.72 -19.02
N PRO A 378 6.94 0.12 -19.85
CA PRO A 378 7.52 1.36 -20.30
C PRO A 378 7.91 2.24 -19.10
N ARG A 379 9.04 2.92 -19.19
CA ARG A 379 9.42 3.91 -18.18
C ARG A 379 8.51 5.13 -18.32
N ALA A 380 8.02 5.67 -17.21
CA ALA A 380 7.49 7.02 -17.19
C ALA A 380 8.63 7.98 -17.59
N ALA A 381 8.35 8.86 -18.55
CA ALA A 381 9.31 9.81 -19.08
C ALA A 381 9.68 10.88 -18.04
#